data_97a04aedb7335b98de0e31ebfa112196
#
_entry.id   97a04aedb7335b98de0e31ebfa112196
#
_cell.length_a   1.000
_cell.length_b   1.000
_cell.length_c   1.000
_cell.angle_alpha   90.00
_cell.angle_beta   90.00
_cell.angle_gamma   90.00
#
_symmetry.space_group_name_H-M   'P 1'
#
loop_
_entity.id
_entity.type
_entity.pdbx_description
1 polymer ?
#
loop_
_entity_poly.entity_id
_entity_poly.type
_entity_poly.pdbx_seq_one_letter_code
_entity_poly.pdbx_strand_id
1 'polypeptide(L)'
;AVILFLGIANDMFTEIMDENITTQKIIAFLQSALLKQKDLQQYLHFRPGSDAASELEECLFLLIKELYGGDTGTSYIRKGLLLRIFRILSTKYEFSLSKEQRITMNWIVFEEISEYIQNHYKNVTIQELVDVFHFQEDYFNRLIKSKTGLPYSAYLQQIRLEHAANLLAASRKGIDEIAETVGYHNKGYFYKIFQEKYGMT
;
A
#
# COMPACT_ATOMS: atom_id res chain seq x y z
N ALA A 1 33.20 -7.95 -13.42
CA ALA A 1 32.02 -7.68 -12.59
C ALA A 1 31.14 -8.93 -12.60
N VAL A 2 30.66 -9.33 -11.42
CA VAL A 2 29.66 -10.41 -11.31
C VAL A 2 28.30 -9.74 -11.11
N ILE A 3 27.31 -10.16 -11.90
CA ILE A 3 25.94 -9.69 -11.78
C ILE A 3 25.09 -10.85 -11.26
N LEU A 4 24.40 -10.62 -10.16
CA LEU A 4 23.47 -11.57 -9.56
C LEU A 4 22.05 -11.09 -9.81
N PHE A 5 21.19 -11.93 -10.41
CA PHE A 5 19.77 -11.71 -10.55
C PHE A 5 19.01 -12.59 -9.56
N LEU A 6 18.21 -11.95 -8.69
CA LEU A 6 17.35 -12.64 -7.73
C LEU A 6 15.89 -12.39 -8.12
N GLY A 7 15.19 -13.46 -8.54
CA GLY A 7 13.74 -13.43 -8.78
C GLY A 7 13.00 -13.84 -7.50
N ILE A 8 12.02 -13.05 -7.08
CA ILE A 8 11.21 -13.33 -5.89
C ILE A 8 9.75 -13.44 -6.35
N ALA A 9 9.06 -14.50 -5.93
CA ALA A 9 7.65 -14.73 -6.26
C ALA A 9 6.73 -13.77 -5.48
N ASN A 10 5.57 -13.44 -6.04
CA ASN A 10 4.66 -12.42 -5.49
C ASN A 10 4.11 -12.79 -4.11
N ASP A 11 3.82 -14.06 -3.84
CA ASP A 11 3.39 -14.57 -2.55
C ASP A 11 4.41 -14.32 -1.45
N MET A 12 5.69 -14.52 -1.76
CA MET A 12 6.79 -14.26 -0.84
C MET A 12 6.96 -12.76 -0.54
N PHE A 13 6.65 -11.88 -1.49
CA PHE A 13 6.63 -10.42 -1.24
C PHE A 13 5.55 -10.03 -0.23
N THR A 14 4.36 -10.61 -0.34
CA THR A 14 3.25 -10.37 0.60
C THR A 14 3.67 -10.77 2.02
N GLU A 15 4.25 -11.95 2.18
CA GLU A 15 4.76 -12.42 3.48
C GLU A 15 5.89 -11.53 4.05
N ILE A 16 6.76 -10.98 3.20
CA ILE A 16 7.82 -10.04 3.61
C ILE A 16 7.23 -8.71 4.11
N MET A 17 6.16 -8.22 3.50
CA MET A 17 5.50 -6.98 3.90
C MET A 17 4.79 -7.11 5.25
N ASP A 18 4.19 -8.25 5.56
CA ASP A 18 3.50 -8.52 6.82
C ASP A 18 4.42 -8.43 8.06
N GLU A 19 5.71 -8.67 7.90
CA GLU A 19 6.67 -8.70 9.01
C GLU A 19 7.16 -7.31 9.50
N ASN A 20 6.63 -6.21 8.98
CA ASN A 20 6.97 -4.81 9.37
C ASN A 20 8.49 -4.49 9.38
N ILE A 21 9.30 -5.20 8.59
CA ILE A 21 10.77 -5.18 8.67
C ILE A 21 11.37 -4.07 7.81
N THR A 22 10.60 -3.50 6.88
CA THR A 22 11.12 -2.55 5.90
C THR A 22 10.59 -1.15 6.11
N THR A 23 11.32 -0.15 5.62
CA THR A 23 10.84 1.23 5.64
C THR A 23 9.65 1.40 4.68
N GLN A 24 8.73 2.30 5.02
CA GLN A 24 7.55 2.61 4.18
C GLN A 24 7.90 2.91 2.71
N LYS A 25 9.08 3.46 2.44
CA LYS A 25 9.53 3.74 1.07
C LYS A 25 9.79 2.47 0.27
N ILE A 26 10.35 1.44 0.90
CA ILE A 26 10.61 0.14 0.26
C ILE A 26 9.28 -0.61 0.09
N ILE A 27 8.40 -0.59 1.08
CA ILE A 27 7.06 -1.16 0.98
C ILE A 27 6.31 -0.54 -0.21
N ALA A 28 6.27 0.78 -0.31
CA ALA A 28 5.62 1.47 -1.43
C ALA A 28 6.21 1.08 -2.78
N PHE A 29 7.55 0.92 -2.87
CA PHE A 29 8.20 0.46 -4.09
C PHE A 29 7.81 -0.98 -4.44
N LEU A 30 7.85 -1.90 -3.46
CA LEU A 30 7.50 -3.30 -3.67
C LEU A 30 6.03 -3.45 -4.07
N GLN A 31 5.12 -2.71 -3.44
CA GLN A 31 3.71 -2.69 -3.83
C GLN A 31 3.51 -2.16 -5.24
N SER A 32 4.16 -1.05 -5.60
CA SER A 32 4.08 -0.53 -6.96
C SER A 32 4.63 -1.51 -8.01
N ALA A 33 5.60 -2.35 -7.64
CA ALA A 33 6.14 -3.39 -8.51
C ALA A 33 5.21 -4.60 -8.65
N LEU A 34 4.40 -4.91 -7.63
CA LEU A 34 3.36 -5.96 -7.67
C LEU A 34 2.15 -5.54 -8.50
N LEU A 35 1.84 -4.26 -8.53
CA LEU A 35 0.77 -3.71 -9.35
C LEU A 35 1.15 -3.87 -10.82
N LYS A 36 0.38 -4.65 -11.56
CA LYS A 36 0.62 -5.15 -12.93
C LYS A 36 0.77 -4.09 -14.04
N GLN A 37 1.23 -2.90 -13.74
CA GLN A 37 1.52 -1.89 -14.77
C GLN A 37 2.86 -2.24 -15.45
N LYS A 38 2.78 -2.96 -16.55
CA LYS A 38 3.89 -3.51 -17.32
C LYS A 38 4.89 -2.48 -17.89
N ASP A 39 4.59 -1.19 -17.84
CA ASP A 39 5.34 -0.16 -18.58
C ASP A 39 6.27 0.68 -17.70
N LEU A 40 6.26 0.48 -16.39
CA LEU A 40 7.12 1.23 -15.47
C LEU A 40 8.37 0.42 -15.14
N GLN A 41 9.45 0.65 -15.86
CA GLN A 41 10.79 0.19 -15.46
C GLN A 41 11.20 0.94 -14.18
N GLN A 42 10.74 0.46 -13.04
CA GLN A 42 11.10 1.01 -11.74
C GLN A 42 12.24 0.19 -11.14
N TYR A 43 13.25 0.87 -10.65
CA TYR A 43 14.32 0.26 -9.89
C TYR A 43 14.75 1.18 -8.74
N LEU A 44 15.19 0.57 -7.65
CA LEU A 44 15.88 1.25 -6.57
C LEU A 44 17.37 1.02 -6.70
N HIS A 45 18.15 2.08 -6.71
CA HIS A 45 19.59 2.00 -6.68
C HIS A 45 20.06 2.20 -5.24
N PHE A 46 20.61 1.16 -4.66
CA PHE A 46 21.16 1.17 -3.31
C PHE A 46 22.67 1.43 -3.37
N ARG A 47 23.14 2.43 -2.62
CA ARG A 47 24.57 2.73 -2.47
C ARG A 47 25.04 2.23 -1.12
N PRO A 48 26.07 1.37 -1.04
CA PRO A 48 26.59 0.87 0.22
C PRO A 48 27.20 2.00 1.05
N GLY A 49 26.88 2.03 2.34
CA GLY A 49 27.70 2.70 3.35
C GLY A 49 28.98 1.91 3.59
N SER A 50 29.96 2.47 4.33
CA SER A 50 31.31 1.90 4.47
C SER A 50 31.38 0.46 4.95
N ASP A 51 30.42 -0.01 5.76
CA ASP A 51 30.47 -1.34 6.41
C ASP A 51 29.32 -2.27 6.02
N ALA A 52 28.40 -1.83 5.18
CA ALA A 52 27.18 -2.57 4.84
C ALA A 52 27.41 -3.67 3.79
N ALA A 53 28.45 -3.54 2.96
CA ALA A 53 28.69 -4.42 1.82
C ALA A 53 28.99 -5.87 2.28
N SER A 54 29.82 -6.07 3.28
CA SER A 54 30.22 -7.40 3.74
C SER A 54 29.05 -8.20 4.35
N GLU A 55 28.18 -7.56 5.12
CA GLU A 55 27.02 -8.20 5.72
C GLU A 55 25.98 -8.61 4.65
N LEU A 56 25.79 -7.76 3.63
CA LEU A 56 24.92 -8.09 2.50
C LEU A 56 25.48 -9.24 1.67
N GLU A 57 26.80 -9.23 1.39
CA GLU A 57 27.47 -10.29 0.65
C GLU A 57 27.36 -11.63 1.37
N GLU A 58 27.55 -11.65 2.71
CA GLU A 58 27.37 -12.85 3.52
C GLU A 58 25.94 -13.41 3.43
N CYS A 59 24.93 -12.54 3.59
CA CYS A 59 23.55 -12.95 3.46
C CYS A 59 23.22 -13.49 2.05
N LEU A 60 23.73 -12.85 1.00
CA LEU A 60 23.55 -13.31 -0.38
C LEU A 60 24.23 -14.65 -0.62
N PHE A 61 25.44 -14.84 -0.11
CA PHE A 61 26.17 -16.10 -0.22
C PHE A 61 25.40 -17.26 0.47
N LEU A 62 24.91 -17.02 1.68
CA LEU A 62 24.09 -17.99 2.41
C LEU A 62 22.78 -18.30 1.65
N LEU A 63 22.13 -17.29 1.09
CA LEU A 63 20.92 -17.48 0.33
C LEU A 63 21.17 -18.33 -0.93
N ILE A 64 22.26 -18.06 -1.65
CA ILE A 64 22.66 -18.87 -2.83
C ILE A 64 22.89 -20.31 -2.39
N LYS A 65 23.61 -20.56 -1.30
CA LYS A 65 23.84 -21.91 -0.78
C LYS A 65 22.52 -22.63 -0.48
N GLU A 66 21.58 -21.96 0.16
CA GLU A 66 20.26 -22.51 0.46
C GLU A 66 19.39 -22.74 -0.78
N LEU A 67 19.58 -21.97 -1.84
CA LEU A 67 18.86 -22.17 -3.12
C LEU A 67 19.27 -23.47 -3.82
N TYR A 68 20.52 -23.89 -3.66
CA TYR A 68 21.04 -25.17 -4.21
C TYR A 68 20.92 -26.33 -3.21
N GLY A 69 20.65 -26.07 -1.93
CA GLY A 69 20.39 -27.08 -0.92
C GLY A 69 18.94 -27.54 -0.93
N GLY A 70 18.68 -28.77 -0.51
CA GLY A 70 17.33 -29.35 -0.40
C GLY A 70 16.99 -29.86 1.01
N ASP A 71 17.67 -29.34 2.02
CA ASP A 71 17.56 -29.85 3.39
C ASP A 71 16.24 -29.42 4.07
N THR A 72 15.88 -30.12 5.13
CA THR A 72 14.70 -29.79 5.94
C THR A 72 14.81 -28.37 6.51
N GLY A 73 13.78 -27.55 6.35
CA GLY A 73 13.73 -26.16 6.86
C GLY A 73 14.31 -25.11 5.92
N THR A 74 14.86 -25.49 4.76
CA THR A 74 15.44 -24.57 3.76
C THR A 74 14.48 -23.40 3.41
N SER A 75 13.16 -23.64 3.30
CA SER A 75 12.18 -22.58 2.99
C SER A 75 12.16 -21.48 4.05
N TYR A 76 12.22 -21.83 5.33
CA TYR A 76 12.26 -20.85 6.43
C TYR A 76 13.58 -20.08 6.46
N ILE A 77 14.70 -20.79 6.20
CA ILE A 77 16.02 -20.14 6.12
C ILE A 77 16.06 -19.14 4.98
N ARG A 78 15.59 -19.52 3.79
CA ARG A 78 15.49 -18.62 2.62
C ARG A 78 14.65 -17.39 2.94
N LYS A 79 13.47 -17.57 3.55
CA LYS A 79 12.63 -16.46 3.97
C LYS A 79 13.36 -15.55 4.95
N GLY A 80 13.96 -16.10 6.01
CA GLY A 80 14.73 -15.34 7.00
C GLY A 80 15.89 -14.55 6.40
N LEU A 81 16.62 -15.14 5.43
CA LEU A 81 17.71 -14.46 4.72
C LEU A 81 17.20 -13.32 3.83
N LEU A 82 16.08 -13.51 3.13
CA LEU A 82 15.46 -12.44 2.34
C LEU A 82 15.00 -11.27 3.22
N LEU A 83 14.35 -11.56 4.36
CA LEU A 83 13.97 -10.53 5.34
C LEU A 83 15.18 -9.76 5.84
N ARG A 84 16.28 -10.45 6.15
CA ARG A 84 17.54 -9.83 6.57
C ARG A 84 18.16 -8.96 5.48
N ILE A 85 18.16 -9.40 4.22
CA ILE A 85 18.63 -8.63 3.07
C ILE A 85 17.81 -7.34 2.95
N PHE A 86 16.48 -7.41 2.96
CA PHE A 86 15.65 -6.21 2.91
C PHE A 86 15.87 -5.27 4.08
N ARG A 87 16.07 -5.79 5.29
CA ARG A 87 16.42 -5.00 6.46
C ARG A 87 17.76 -4.27 6.28
N ILE A 88 18.79 -4.98 5.81
CA ILE A 88 20.11 -4.38 5.54
C ILE A 88 19.99 -3.26 4.51
N LEU A 89 19.32 -3.54 3.38
CA LEU A 89 19.07 -2.55 2.33
C LEU A 89 18.30 -1.33 2.85
N SER A 90 17.33 -1.52 3.73
CA SER A 90 16.51 -0.43 4.26
C SER A 90 17.19 0.41 5.32
N THR A 91 18.14 -0.15 6.08
CA THR A 91 18.73 0.51 7.26
C THR A 91 20.18 0.96 7.04
N LYS A 92 20.94 0.25 6.20
CA LYS A 92 22.38 0.48 6.03
C LYS A 92 22.77 1.00 4.65
N TYR A 93 21.83 1.06 3.72
CA TYR A 93 22.07 1.58 2.38
C TYR A 93 21.32 2.87 2.15
N GLU A 94 22.00 3.81 1.51
CA GLU A 94 21.32 4.99 0.97
C GLU A 94 20.65 4.62 -0.34
N PHE A 95 19.38 4.96 -0.47
CA PHE A 95 18.67 4.85 -1.73
C PHE A 95 17.89 6.12 -2.03
N SER A 96 17.83 6.47 -3.28
CA SER A 96 17.08 7.63 -3.74
C SER A 96 16.22 7.26 -4.94
N LEU A 97 15.01 7.78 -4.92
CA LEU A 97 14.14 7.82 -6.09
C LEU A 97 14.27 9.21 -6.73
N SER A 98 14.27 9.30 -8.05
CA SER A 98 14.10 10.58 -8.70
C SER A 98 12.76 11.23 -8.28
N LYS A 99 12.64 12.54 -8.48
CA LYS A 99 11.40 13.25 -8.17
C LYS A 99 10.23 12.67 -8.98
N GLU A 100 10.49 12.38 -10.25
CA GLU A 100 9.53 11.80 -11.20
C GLU A 100 9.09 10.39 -10.76
N GLN A 101 10.04 9.54 -10.40
CA GLN A 101 9.75 8.18 -9.89
C GLN A 101 8.89 8.22 -8.61
N ARG A 102 9.18 9.14 -7.68
CA ARG A 102 8.36 9.30 -6.47
C ARG A 102 6.94 9.76 -6.77
N ILE A 103 6.78 10.69 -7.72
CA ILE A 103 5.46 11.18 -8.12
C ILE A 103 4.65 10.04 -8.74
N THR A 104 5.24 9.30 -9.67
CA THR A 104 4.59 8.18 -10.37
C THR A 104 4.21 7.07 -9.38
N MET A 105 5.13 6.67 -8.53
CA MET A 105 4.88 5.65 -7.52
C MET A 105 3.73 6.05 -6.57
N ASN A 106 3.72 7.30 -6.09
CA ASN A 106 2.65 7.79 -5.23
C ASN A 106 1.29 7.86 -5.95
N TRP A 107 1.27 8.06 -7.29
CA TRP A 107 0.03 7.99 -8.05
C TRP A 107 -0.50 6.57 -8.15
N ILE A 108 0.35 5.58 -8.47
CA ILE A 108 -0.02 4.17 -8.57
C ILE A 108 -0.61 3.68 -7.24
N VAL A 109 0.10 3.91 -6.14
CA VAL A 109 -0.37 3.51 -4.81
C VAL A 109 -1.68 4.21 -4.43
N PHE A 110 -1.83 5.49 -4.79
CA PHE A 110 -3.07 6.21 -4.53
C PHE A 110 -4.25 5.64 -5.35
N GLU A 111 -4.05 5.32 -6.61
CA GLU A 111 -5.09 4.72 -7.47
C GLU A 111 -5.61 3.41 -6.89
N GLU A 112 -4.72 2.51 -6.47
CA GLU A 112 -5.09 1.24 -5.83
C GLU A 112 -5.86 1.44 -4.51
N ILE A 113 -5.38 2.33 -3.64
CA ILE A 113 -6.06 2.66 -2.39
C ILE A 113 -7.43 3.27 -2.68
N SER A 114 -7.51 4.17 -3.65
CA SER A 114 -8.76 4.83 -4.06
C SER A 114 -9.77 3.82 -4.61
N GLU A 115 -9.34 2.89 -5.47
CA GLU A 115 -10.17 1.82 -6.00
C GLU A 115 -10.67 0.90 -4.89
N TYR A 116 -9.79 0.52 -3.97
CA TYR A 116 -10.17 -0.28 -2.80
C TYR A 116 -11.24 0.42 -1.96
N ILE A 117 -11.03 1.71 -1.63
CA ILE A 117 -12.00 2.51 -0.88
C ILE A 117 -13.34 2.61 -1.62
N GLN A 118 -13.33 2.82 -2.94
CA GLN A 118 -14.55 2.88 -3.75
C GLN A 118 -15.32 1.56 -3.78
N ASN A 119 -14.61 0.43 -3.78
CA ASN A 119 -15.25 -0.89 -3.77
C ASN A 119 -15.76 -1.30 -2.38
N HIS A 120 -15.19 -0.75 -1.31
CA HIS A 120 -15.49 -1.11 0.07
C HIS A 120 -16.04 0.06 0.91
N TYR A 121 -16.43 1.18 0.29
CA TYR A 121 -16.78 2.46 0.95
C TYR A 121 -17.77 2.32 2.10
N LYS A 122 -18.66 1.34 2.06
CA LYS A 122 -19.68 1.13 3.09
C LYS A 122 -19.08 0.90 4.48
N ASN A 123 -18.08 0.03 4.58
CA ASN A 123 -17.56 -0.45 5.86
C ASN A 123 -16.05 -0.24 6.03
N VAL A 124 -15.35 0.23 5.00
CA VAL A 124 -13.88 0.37 5.04
C VAL A 124 -13.43 1.26 6.19
N THR A 125 -12.42 0.79 6.91
CA THR A 125 -11.76 1.52 7.98
C THR A 125 -10.30 1.81 7.64
N ILE A 126 -9.70 2.76 8.34
CA ILE A 126 -8.27 3.04 8.17
C ILE A 126 -7.42 1.83 8.60
N GLN A 127 -7.86 1.08 9.61
CA GLN A 127 -7.19 -0.13 10.06
C GLN A 127 -7.21 -1.21 8.99
N GLU A 128 -8.34 -1.40 8.30
CA GLU A 128 -8.43 -2.33 7.18
C GLU A 128 -7.46 -1.96 6.05
N LEU A 129 -7.30 -0.66 5.76
CA LEU A 129 -6.28 -0.21 4.80
C LEU A 129 -4.86 -0.52 5.29
N VAL A 130 -4.57 -0.37 6.59
CA VAL A 130 -3.28 -0.76 7.19
C VAL A 130 -3.03 -2.25 6.97
N ASP A 131 -4.03 -3.08 7.22
CA ASP A 131 -3.91 -4.55 7.13
C ASP A 131 -3.74 -5.01 5.67
N VAL A 132 -4.44 -4.37 4.71
CA VAL A 132 -4.40 -4.73 3.28
C VAL A 132 -3.15 -4.20 2.58
N PHE A 133 -2.78 -2.96 2.85
CA PHE A 133 -1.70 -2.27 2.13
C PHE A 133 -0.38 -2.19 2.92
N HIS A 134 -0.35 -2.62 4.16
CA HIS A 134 0.83 -2.65 5.04
C HIS A 134 1.54 -1.30 5.23
N PHE A 135 0.81 -0.19 5.06
CA PHE A 135 1.29 1.15 5.39
C PHE A 135 0.78 1.59 6.76
N GLN A 136 1.50 2.48 7.42
CA GLN A 136 1.03 3.13 8.64
C GLN A 136 -0.13 4.08 8.36
N GLU A 137 -1.02 4.27 9.34
CA GLU A 137 -2.21 5.13 9.24
C GLU A 137 -1.88 6.53 8.72
N ASP A 138 -0.83 7.15 9.25
CA ASP A 138 -0.36 8.48 8.83
C ASP A 138 0.02 8.56 7.34
N TYR A 139 0.47 7.45 6.76
CA TYR A 139 0.79 7.42 5.35
C TYR A 139 -0.45 7.61 4.48
N PHE A 140 -1.55 6.92 4.80
CA PHE A 140 -2.81 7.07 4.06
C PHE A 140 -3.33 8.49 4.12
N ASN A 141 -3.37 9.10 5.31
CA ASN A 141 -3.82 10.48 5.47
C ASN A 141 -2.98 11.45 4.65
N ARG A 142 -1.64 11.33 4.68
CA ARG A 142 -0.74 12.18 3.88
C ARG A 142 -0.91 11.96 2.39
N LEU A 143 -0.97 10.70 1.95
CA LEU A 143 -1.10 10.36 0.53
C LEU A 143 -2.42 10.86 -0.03
N ILE A 144 -3.54 10.51 0.58
CA ILE A 144 -4.88 10.92 0.15
C ILE A 144 -4.98 12.45 0.15
N LYS A 145 -4.54 13.12 1.22
CA LYS A 145 -4.54 14.58 1.28
C LYS A 145 -3.68 15.22 0.20
N SER A 146 -2.54 14.63 -0.12
CA SER A 146 -1.65 15.15 -1.17
C SER A 146 -2.24 15.06 -2.58
N LYS A 147 -3.16 14.11 -2.82
CA LYS A 147 -3.78 13.84 -4.11
C LYS A 147 -5.16 14.46 -4.28
N THR A 148 -5.92 14.54 -3.20
CA THR A 148 -7.33 15.00 -3.21
C THR A 148 -7.55 16.33 -2.50
N GLY A 149 -6.58 16.80 -1.70
CA GLY A 149 -6.75 17.93 -0.80
C GLY A 149 -7.48 17.59 0.51
N LEU A 150 -8.06 16.39 0.64
CA LEU A 150 -8.91 15.98 1.75
C LEU A 150 -8.21 14.93 2.64
N PRO A 151 -8.39 14.96 3.96
CA PRO A 151 -8.00 13.84 4.81
C PRO A 151 -8.86 12.61 4.50
N TYR A 152 -8.40 11.41 4.89
CA TYR A 152 -9.09 10.14 4.62
C TYR A 152 -10.57 10.16 4.99
N SER A 153 -10.91 10.66 6.17
CA SER A 153 -12.30 10.70 6.64
C SER A 153 -13.22 11.55 5.76
N ALA A 154 -12.74 12.71 5.33
CA ALA A 154 -13.49 13.59 4.42
C ALA A 154 -13.56 13.02 3.00
N TYR A 155 -12.50 12.35 2.54
CA TYR A 155 -12.48 11.66 1.25
C TYR A 155 -13.49 10.50 1.21
N LEU A 156 -13.50 9.64 2.24
CA LEU A 156 -14.49 8.57 2.37
C LEU A 156 -15.92 9.13 2.49
N GLN A 157 -16.11 10.20 3.26
CA GLN A 157 -17.41 10.88 3.35
C GLN A 157 -17.89 11.36 1.98
N GLN A 158 -16.99 11.95 1.18
CA GLN A 158 -17.31 12.41 -0.16
C GLN A 158 -17.81 11.26 -1.05
N ILE A 159 -17.08 10.12 -1.06
CA ILE A 159 -17.44 8.93 -1.83
C ILE A 159 -18.83 8.43 -1.40
N ARG A 160 -19.08 8.29 -0.10
CA ARG A 160 -20.38 7.83 0.43
C ARG A 160 -21.52 8.74 0.04
N LEU A 161 -21.33 10.06 0.09
CA LEU A 161 -22.35 11.03 -0.30
C LEU A 161 -22.62 11.01 -1.82
N GLU A 162 -21.61 10.79 -2.65
CA GLU A 162 -21.77 10.63 -4.10
C GLU A 162 -22.56 9.35 -4.44
N HIS A 163 -22.25 8.23 -3.79
CA HIS A 163 -23.05 7.02 -3.93
C HIS A 163 -24.49 7.21 -3.45
N ALA A 164 -24.71 7.94 -2.34
CA ALA A 164 -26.04 8.24 -1.85
C ALA A 164 -26.85 9.09 -2.86
N ALA A 165 -26.24 10.11 -3.44
CA ALA A 165 -26.89 10.95 -4.46
C ALA A 165 -27.26 10.13 -5.69
N ASN A 166 -26.40 9.23 -6.16
CA ASN A 166 -26.67 8.33 -7.27
C ASN A 166 -27.84 7.37 -6.95
N LEU A 167 -27.87 6.81 -5.74
CA LEU A 167 -28.96 5.94 -5.31
C LEU A 167 -30.30 6.68 -5.20
N LEU A 168 -30.30 7.92 -4.72
CA LEU A 168 -31.51 8.76 -4.68
C LEU A 168 -32.04 9.04 -6.07
N ALA A 169 -31.19 9.28 -7.04
CA ALA A 169 -31.59 9.54 -8.43
C ALA A 169 -32.06 8.28 -9.18
N ALA A 170 -31.46 7.12 -8.88
CA ALA A 170 -31.67 5.87 -9.63
C ALA A 170 -32.66 4.89 -8.99
N SER A 171 -33.09 5.09 -7.75
CA SER A 171 -33.93 4.14 -7.02
C SER A 171 -35.12 4.83 -6.37
N ARG A 172 -36.12 4.01 -5.94
CA ARG A 172 -37.26 4.43 -5.13
C ARG A 172 -37.05 4.24 -3.63
N LYS A 173 -35.82 4.02 -3.22
CA LYS A 173 -35.47 3.79 -1.81
C LYS A 173 -35.68 5.07 -1.00
N GLY A 174 -36.14 4.90 0.25
CA GLY A 174 -36.19 6.01 1.20
C GLY A 174 -34.78 6.48 1.58
N ILE A 175 -34.64 7.74 1.92
CA ILE A 175 -33.33 8.33 2.27
C ILE A 175 -32.68 7.65 3.49
N ASP A 176 -33.49 7.14 4.43
CA ASP A 176 -33.03 6.37 5.59
C ASP A 176 -32.39 5.04 5.19
N GLU A 177 -32.99 4.35 4.22
CA GLU A 177 -32.44 3.11 3.68
C GLU A 177 -31.15 3.37 2.89
N ILE A 178 -31.11 4.49 2.17
CA ILE A 178 -29.91 4.92 1.43
C ILE A 178 -28.77 5.24 2.39
N ALA A 179 -29.05 5.95 3.50
CA ALA A 179 -28.05 6.25 4.52
C ALA A 179 -27.38 4.97 5.05
N GLU A 180 -28.17 3.95 5.38
CA GLU A 180 -27.68 2.65 5.84
C GLU A 180 -26.91 1.91 4.72
N THR A 181 -27.40 1.99 3.49
CA THR A 181 -26.76 1.36 2.33
C THR A 181 -25.36 1.91 2.10
N VAL A 182 -25.15 3.21 2.30
CA VAL A 182 -23.85 3.85 2.11
C VAL A 182 -22.96 3.91 3.39
N GLY A 183 -23.39 3.24 4.47
CA GLY A 183 -22.57 3.04 5.66
C GLY A 183 -22.76 4.10 6.76
N TYR A 184 -23.91 4.78 6.81
CA TYR A 184 -24.24 5.69 7.92
C TYR A 184 -25.30 5.08 8.83
N HIS A 185 -24.92 4.76 10.07
CA HIS A 185 -25.85 4.31 11.12
C HIS A 185 -26.58 5.48 11.80
N ASN A 186 -25.94 6.65 11.88
CA ASN A 186 -26.55 7.86 12.42
C ASN A 186 -27.21 8.66 11.29
N LYS A 187 -28.52 8.49 11.16
CA LYS A 187 -29.34 9.14 10.13
C LYS A 187 -29.32 10.68 10.26
N GLY A 188 -29.40 11.20 11.49
CA GLY A 188 -29.37 12.64 11.73
C GLY A 188 -28.05 13.28 11.25
N TYR A 189 -26.93 12.61 11.49
CA TYR A 189 -25.65 13.06 10.97
C TYR A 189 -25.61 13.00 9.45
N PHE A 190 -26.12 11.90 8.83
CA PHE A 190 -26.18 11.78 7.40
C PHE A 190 -27.01 12.91 6.75
N TYR A 191 -28.20 13.19 7.28
CA TYR A 191 -29.05 14.29 6.77
C TYR A 191 -28.31 15.63 6.78
N LYS A 192 -27.65 15.94 7.90
CA LYS A 192 -26.90 17.18 8.05
C LYS A 192 -25.82 17.32 6.96
N ILE A 193 -24.94 16.32 6.84
CA ILE A 193 -23.81 16.40 5.86
C ILE A 193 -24.30 16.32 4.41
N PHE A 194 -25.39 15.62 4.15
CA PHE A 194 -25.98 15.55 2.81
C PHE A 194 -26.59 16.89 2.40
N GLN A 195 -27.32 17.53 3.31
CA GLN A 195 -27.87 18.87 3.10
C GLN A 195 -26.78 19.92 2.92
N GLU A 196 -25.70 19.86 3.74
CA GLU A 196 -24.55 20.77 3.60
C GLU A 196 -23.89 20.65 2.21
N LYS A 197 -23.80 19.45 1.66
CA LYS A 197 -23.16 19.21 0.35
C LYS A 197 -24.06 19.53 -0.84
N TYR A 198 -25.35 19.16 -0.80
CA TYR A 198 -26.23 19.22 -1.95
C TYR A 198 -27.37 20.26 -1.84
N GLY A 199 -27.52 20.91 -0.69
CA GLY A 199 -28.56 21.93 -0.48
C GLY A 199 -30.00 21.40 -0.50
N MET A 200 -30.18 20.06 -0.46
CA MET A 200 -31.48 19.39 -0.50
C MET A 200 -31.83 18.79 0.86
N THR A 201 -33.09 18.86 1.22
CA THR A 201 -33.71 18.19 2.39
C THR A 201 -34.51 16.97 1.96
#